data_2f19894776b5699f70b9457d5b912f93
#
_entry.id   2f19894776b5699f70b9457d5b912f93
#
_cell.length_a   1.000
_cell.length_b   1.000
_cell.length_c   1.000
_cell.angle_alpha   90.00
_cell.angle_beta   90.00
_cell.angle_gamma   90.00
#
_symmetry.space_group_name_H-M   'P 1'
#
loop_
_entity.id
_entity.type
_entity.pdbx_description
1 polymer ?
#
loop_
_entity_poly.entity_id
_entity_poly.type
_entity_poly.pdbx_seq_one_letter_code
_entity_poly.pdbx_strand_id
1 'polypeptide(L)'
;MTKAESPFVPLNIAILTLSDTRTRENDTSGDLIQERAQGAGHRVIQRTLVREDMDRLRAQFRSWIDDPEIDVIISTGGTGMTRRDITPEAVRPFITKPIPGFGELFRMLSYEEIGTSTIQSRAEAGIADGTVIFMLPGSTNACRLGMDQIILSQIDSRHRPCNLVELLPRIRHE
;
A
#
# COMPACT_ATOMS: atom_id res chain seq x y z
N MET A 1 30.84 5.75 -16.94
CA MET A 1 29.63 6.11 -17.66
C MET A 1 28.57 6.39 -16.62
N THR A 2 28.25 7.66 -16.39
CA THR A 2 27.13 8.08 -15.54
C THR A 2 25.83 7.64 -16.20
N LYS A 3 25.13 6.67 -15.59
CA LYS A 3 23.78 6.29 -16.03
C LYS A 3 22.92 7.55 -15.97
N ALA A 4 22.33 7.93 -17.09
CA ALA A 4 21.39 9.06 -17.13
C ALA A 4 20.35 8.90 -16.03
N GLU A 5 20.07 9.98 -15.29
CA GLU A 5 19.02 9.98 -14.27
C GLU A 5 17.69 9.63 -14.94
N SER A 6 17.03 8.60 -14.45
CA SER A 6 15.69 8.25 -14.94
C SER A 6 14.72 9.38 -14.62
N PRO A 7 13.85 9.78 -15.55
CA PRO A 7 12.83 10.79 -15.26
C PRO A 7 11.86 10.26 -14.22
N PHE A 8 11.28 11.18 -13.42
CA PHE A 8 10.19 10.83 -12.52
C PHE A 8 8.95 10.43 -13.31
N VAL A 9 8.36 9.30 -12.96
CA VAL A 9 7.12 8.77 -13.54
C VAL A 9 6.02 8.85 -12.48
N PRO A 10 5.04 9.76 -12.61
CA PRO A 10 3.92 9.83 -11.69
C PRO A 10 3.03 8.59 -11.84
N LEU A 11 2.67 7.95 -10.73
CA LEU A 11 1.75 6.82 -10.68
C LEU A 11 0.35 7.27 -10.25
N ASN A 12 -0.65 6.52 -10.67
CA ASN A 12 -2.03 6.66 -10.22
C ASN A 12 -2.26 5.72 -9.02
N ILE A 13 -2.65 6.29 -7.91
CA ILE A 13 -2.78 5.61 -6.62
C ILE A 13 -4.24 5.59 -6.17
N ALA A 14 -4.71 4.44 -5.72
CA ALA A 14 -5.95 4.28 -5.00
C ALA A 14 -5.68 4.03 -3.51
N ILE A 15 -6.43 4.69 -2.63
CA ILE A 15 -6.28 4.58 -1.17
C ILE A 15 -7.55 4.01 -0.55
N LEU A 16 -7.40 2.95 0.23
CA LEU A 16 -8.49 2.31 0.96
C LEU A 16 -8.23 2.37 2.46
N THR A 17 -9.20 2.90 3.20
CA THR A 17 -9.22 2.81 4.66
C THR A 17 -10.27 1.80 5.09
N LEU A 18 -9.86 0.73 5.79
CA LEU A 18 -10.77 -0.21 6.42
C LEU A 18 -11.00 0.21 7.87
N SER A 19 -12.23 0.58 8.20
CA SER A 19 -12.60 0.95 9.57
C SER A 19 -14.12 0.98 9.76
N ASP A 20 -14.58 0.49 10.90
CA ASP A 20 -15.99 0.62 11.31
C ASP A 20 -16.29 1.93 12.03
N THR A 21 -15.27 2.60 12.55
CA THR A 21 -15.45 3.76 13.45
C THR A 21 -15.06 5.08 12.81
N ARG A 22 -14.22 5.06 11.76
CA ARG A 22 -13.78 6.28 11.07
C ARG A 22 -14.81 6.75 10.06
N THR A 23 -14.81 8.04 9.84
CA THR A 23 -15.50 8.73 8.74
C THR A 23 -14.46 9.43 7.87
N ARG A 24 -14.89 10.00 6.76
CA ARG A 24 -13.98 10.73 5.87
C ARG A 24 -13.31 11.92 6.57
N GLU A 25 -14.03 12.54 7.52
CA GLU A 25 -13.58 13.74 8.24
C GLU A 25 -12.52 13.42 9.32
N ASN A 26 -12.47 12.18 9.82
CA ASN A 26 -11.52 11.78 10.87
C ASN A 26 -10.54 10.68 10.45
N ASP A 27 -10.46 10.39 9.15
CA ASP A 27 -9.54 9.39 8.58
C ASP A 27 -8.12 9.96 8.43
N THR A 28 -7.45 10.20 9.56
CA THR A 28 -6.10 10.76 9.62
C THR A 28 -5.05 9.89 8.94
N SER A 29 -5.22 8.57 8.92
CA SER A 29 -4.30 7.64 8.24
C SER A 29 -4.42 7.75 6.72
N GLY A 30 -5.64 7.75 6.19
CA GLY A 30 -5.86 7.96 4.77
C GLY A 30 -5.45 9.36 4.31
N ASP A 31 -5.65 10.39 5.15
CA ASP A 31 -5.18 11.76 4.85
C ASP A 31 -3.66 11.81 4.75
N LEU A 32 -2.95 11.19 5.69
CA LEU A 32 -1.49 11.11 5.66
C LEU A 32 -0.98 10.40 4.40
N ILE A 33 -1.55 9.25 4.05
CA ILE A 33 -1.15 8.51 2.84
C ILE A 33 -1.36 9.37 1.60
N GLN A 34 -2.50 10.05 1.50
CA GLN A 34 -2.81 10.96 0.38
C GLN A 34 -1.82 12.12 0.31
N GLU A 35 -1.57 12.79 1.44
CA GLU A 35 -0.61 13.90 1.53
C GLU A 35 0.78 13.47 1.07
N ARG A 36 1.27 12.33 1.54
CA ARG A 36 2.60 11.80 1.19
C ARG A 36 2.70 11.44 -0.29
N ALA A 37 1.70 10.75 -0.84
CA ALA A 37 1.67 10.36 -2.24
C ALA A 37 1.65 11.59 -3.17
N GLN A 38 0.78 12.56 -2.89
CA GLN A 38 0.68 13.79 -3.68
C GLN A 38 1.91 14.68 -3.52
N GLY A 39 2.46 14.80 -2.31
CA GLY A 39 3.69 15.53 -2.04
C GLY A 39 4.92 14.95 -2.78
N ALA A 40 4.93 13.66 -3.03
CA ALA A 40 5.95 12.98 -3.85
C ALA A 40 5.71 13.11 -5.37
N GLY A 41 4.61 13.71 -5.81
CA GLY A 41 4.28 13.94 -7.22
C GLY A 41 3.37 12.88 -7.86
N HIS A 42 2.85 11.92 -7.09
CA HIS A 42 1.89 10.94 -7.58
C HIS A 42 0.46 11.49 -7.62
N ARG A 43 -0.43 10.80 -8.32
CA ARG A 43 -1.84 11.16 -8.44
C ARG A 43 -2.69 10.20 -7.62
N VAL A 44 -3.42 10.71 -6.64
CA VAL A 44 -4.43 9.94 -5.93
C VAL A 44 -5.74 10.10 -6.68
N ILE A 45 -6.11 9.08 -7.45
CA ILE A 45 -7.28 9.11 -8.34
C ILE A 45 -8.53 8.50 -7.70
N GLN A 46 -8.35 7.65 -6.69
CA GLN A 46 -9.43 7.02 -5.94
C GLN A 46 -9.10 7.03 -4.44
N ARG A 47 -10.10 7.32 -3.61
CA ARG A 47 -10.00 7.14 -2.16
C ARG A 47 -11.35 6.73 -1.59
N THR A 48 -11.37 5.64 -0.85
CA THR A 48 -12.60 5.14 -0.23
C THR A 48 -12.36 4.68 1.20
N LEU A 49 -13.43 4.69 1.98
CA LEU A 49 -13.49 4.12 3.32
C LEU A 49 -14.49 2.98 3.27
N VAL A 50 -14.07 1.79 3.67
CA VAL A 50 -14.88 0.58 3.68
C VAL A 50 -14.99 0.08 5.12
N ARG A 51 -16.18 -0.36 5.50
CA ARG A 51 -16.41 -1.04 6.77
C ARG A 51 -15.84 -2.45 6.73
N GLU A 52 -15.63 -3.05 7.90
CA GLU A 52 -15.11 -4.40 8.07
C GLU A 52 -16.13 -5.46 7.58
N ASP A 53 -16.25 -5.56 6.26
CA ASP A 53 -17.11 -6.50 5.54
C ASP A 53 -16.28 -7.15 4.43
N MET A 54 -16.14 -8.48 4.49
CA MET A 54 -15.28 -9.25 3.58
C MET A 54 -15.69 -9.11 2.12
N ASP A 55 -16.99 -9.17 1.83
CA ASP A 55 -17.49 -9.15 0.45
C ASP A 55 -17.32 -7.76 -0.16
N ARG A 56 -17.65 -6.72 0.60
CA ARG A 56 -17.41 -5.32 0.17
C ARG A 56 -15.95 -5.04 -0.05
N LEU A 57 -15.09 -5.50 0.85
CA LEU A 57 -13.65 -5.29 0.75
C LEU A 57 -13.09 -5.98 -0.49
N ARG A 58 -13.45 -7.24 -0.73
CA ARG A 58 -13.05 -7.98 -1.94
C ARG A 58 -13.58 -7.34 -3.21
N ALA A 59 -14.84 -6.92 -3.24
CA ALA A 59 -15.43 -6.24 -4.38
C ALA A 59 -14.68 -4.93 -4.71
N GLN A 60 -14.31 -4.16 -3.68
CA GLN A 60 -13.56 -2.92 -3.87
C GLN A 60 -12.15 -3.18 -4.43
N PHE A 61 -11.42 -4.16 -3.86
CA PHE A 61 -10.10 -4.51 -4.38
C PHE A 61 -10.18 -5.05 -5.81
N ARG A 62 -11.15 -5.94 -6.10
CA ARG A 62 -11.35 -6.46 -7.46
C ARG A 62 -11.60 -5.33 -8.46
N SER A 63 -12.52 -4.41 -8.15
CA SER A 63 -12.83 -3.26 -9.01
C SER A 63 -11.59 -2.42 -9.32
N TRP A 64 -10.69 -2.23 -8.36
CA TRP A 64 -9.47 -1.44 -8.55
C TRP A 64 -8.34 -2.22 -9.23
N ILE A 65 -8.24 -3.52 -9.00
CA ILE A 65 -7.26 -4.39 -9.69
C ILE A 65 -7.61 -4.49 -11.19
N ASP A 66 -8.91 -4.55 -11.50
CA ASP A 66 -9.41 -4.63 -12.88
C ASP A 66 -9.37 -3.27 -13.63
N ASP A 67 -9.11 -2.17 -12.91
CA ASP A 67 -9.00 -0.83 -13.49
C ASP A 67 -7.57 -0.57 -14.01
N PRO A 68 -7.34 -0.50 -15.33
CA PRO A 68 -6.01 -0.30 -15.90
C PRO A 68 -5.38 1.07 -15.57
N GLU A 69 -6.17 2.02 -15.09
CA GLU A 69 -5.67 3.34 -14.68
C GLU A 69 -5.00 3.33 -13.31
N ILE A 70 -5.21 2.28 -12.48
CA ILE A 70 -4.65 2.19 -11.14
C ILE A 70 -3.32 1.42 -11.17
N ASP A 71 -2.24 2.09 -10.81
CA ASP A 71 -0.90 1.50 -10.72
C ASP A 71 -0.63 0.88 -9.34
N VAL A 72 -1.09 1.53 -8.29
CA VAL A 72 -0.81 1.16 -6.90
C VAL A 72 -2.07 1.29 -6.05
N ILE A 73 -2.31 0.30 -5.20
CA ILE A 73 -3.32 0.36 -4.14
C ILE A 73 -2.60 0.40 -2.80
N ILE A 74 -2.92 1.39 -1.96
CA ILE A 74 -2.43 1.47 -0.59
C ILE A 74 -3.62 1.37 0.35
N SER A 75 -3.68 0.30 1.14
CA SER A 75 -4.73 0.13 2.14
C SER A 75 -4.18 0.33 3.55
N THR A 76 -5.03 0.84 4.44
CA THR A 76 -4.74 1.00 5.86
C THR A 76 -5.89 0.46 6.70
N GLY A 77 -5.55 -0.23 7.79
CA GLY A 77 -6.49 -0.88 8.69
C GLY A 77 -6.72 -2.37 8.40
N GLY A 78 -7.23 -3.07 9.40
CA GLY A 78 -7.59 -4.49 9.28
C GLY A 78 -6.43 -5.46 9.13
N THR A 79 -5.21 -5.09 9.56
CA THR A 79 -4.03 -5.96 9.53
C THR A 79 -3.64 -6.53 10.89
N GLY A 80 -4.44 -6.30 11.91
CA GLY A 80 -4.23 -6.86 13.26
C GLY A 80 -4.60 -8.34 13.34
N MET A 81 -4.80 -8.84 14.58
CA MET A 81 -4.97 -10.28 14.85
C MET A 81 -6.37 -10.64 15.33
N THR A 82 -7.30 -9.69 15.35
CA THR A 82 -8.68 -9.96 15.76
C THR A 82 -9.50 -10.52 14.60
N ARG A 83 -10.71 -11.01 14.89
CA ARG A 83 -11.64 -11.50 13.84
C ARG A 83 -12.08 -10.41 12.86
N ARG A 84 -11.96 -9.15 13.26
CA ARG A 84 -12.33 -7.99 12.45
C ARG A 84 -11.20 -7.54 11.52
N ASP A 85 -9.98 -7.97 11.79
CA ASP A 85 -8.81 -7.69 10.97
C ASP A 85 -8.78 -8.65 9.78
N ILE A 86 -9.35 -8.24 8.67
CA ILE A 86 -9.63 -9.10 7.51
C ILE A 86 -8.91 -8.68 6.22
N THR A 87 -8.12 -7.59 6.25
CA THR A 87 -7.50 -7.07 5.03
C THR A 87 -6.57 -8.08 4.35
N PRO A 88 -5.62 -8.74 5.03
CA PRO A 88 -4.79 -9.74 4.38
C PRO A 88 -5.60 -10.91 3.79
N GLU A 89 -6.61 -11.39 4.50
CA GLU A 89 -7.47 -12.50 4.07
C GLU A 89 -8.35 -12.13 2.87
N ALA A 90 -8.74 -10.86 2.77
CA ALA A 90 -9.50 -10.37 1.62
C ALA A 90 -8.63 -10.24 0.38
N VAL A 91 -7.38 -9.80 0.53
CA VAL A 91 -6.50 -9.40 -0.58
C VAL A 91 -5.64 -10.55 -1.09
N ARG A 92 -5.16 -11.45 -0.23
CA ARG A 92 -4.27 -12.57 -0.61
C ARG A 92 -4.78 -13.41 -1.79
N PRO A 93 -6.10 -13.69 -1.94
CA PRO A 93 -6.59 -14.44 -3.11
C PRO A 93 -6.34 -13.75 -4.46
N PHE A 94 -6.11 -12.45 -4.49
CA PHE A 94 -5.80 -11.70 -5.71
C PHE A 94 -4.29 -11.61 -5.98
N ILE A 95 -3.45 -11.82 -4.97
CA ILE A 95 -2.00 -11.69 -5.09
C ILE A 95 -1.44 -12.83 -5.93
N THR A 96 -0.89 -12.50 -7.08
CA THR A 96 -0.19 -13.44 -7.95
C THR A 96 1.28 -13.58 -7.57
N LYS A 97 1.90 -12.49 -7.10
CA LYS A 97 3.28 -12.48 -6.62
C LYS A 97 3.36 -11.72 -5.27
N PRO A 98 3.52 -12.42 -4.15
CA PRO A 98 3.73 -11.77 -2.86
C PRO A 98 5.10 -11.06 -2.81
N ILE A 99 5.17 -9.96 -2.05
CA ILE A 99 6.40 -9.20 -1.77
C ILE A 99 6.71 -9.32 -0.27
N PRO A 100 7.24 -10.45 0.20
CA PRO A 100 7.43 -10.69 1.64
C PRO A 100 8.42 -9.69 2.26
N GLY A 101 9.40 -9.22 1.49
CA GLY A 101 10.39 -8.24 1.94
C GLY A 101 9.76 -6.93 2.42
N PHE A 102 8.59 -6.54 1.92
CA PHE A 102 7.89 -5.37 2.44
C PHE A 102 7.51 -5.55 3.92
N GLY A 103 6.84 -6.63 4.27
CA GLY A 103 6.42 -6.89 5.63
C GLY A 103 7.61 -7.14 6.58
N GLU A 104 8.66 -7.79 6.09
CA GLU A 104 9.90 -8.02 6.83
C GLU A 104 10.57 -6.69 7.19
N LEU A 105 10.79 -5.81 6.20
CA LEU A 105 11.39 -4.50 6.39
C LEU A 105 10.50 -3.59 7.25
N PHE A 106 9.19 -3.59 7.01
CA PHE A 106 8.24 -2.82 7.81
C PHE A 106 8.31 -3.18 9.28
N ARG A 107 8.30 -4.48 9.62
CA ARG A 107 8.39 -4.95 11.01
C ARG A 107 9.76 -4.67 11.63
N MET A 108 10.83 -4.77 10.87
CA MET A 108 12.17 -4.42 11.33
C MET A 108 12.26 -2.94 11.73
N LEU A 109 11.78 -2.04 10.87
CA LEU A 109 11.76 -0.61 11.16
C LEU A 109 10.79 -0.26 12.30
N SER A 110 9.63 -0.90 12.33
CA SER A 110 8.64 -0.71 13.40
C SER A 110 9.17 -1.17 14.77
N TYR A 111 10.06 -2.16 14.81
CA TYR A 111 10.69 -2.61 16.06
C TYR A 111 11.48 -1.49 16.75
N GLU A 112 12.11 -0.60 15.99
CA GLU A 112 12.85 0.55 16.54
C GLU A 112 11.93 1.52 17.30
N GLU A 113 10.65 1.60 16.92
CA GLU A 113 9.69 2.51 17.53
C GLU A 113 8.87 1.85 18.66
N ILE A 114 8.40 0.62 18.45
CA ILE A 114 7.42 -0.05 19.32
C ILE A 114 7.91 -1.40 19.90
N GLY A 115 9.16 -1.75 19.68
CA GLY A 115 9.76 -2.99 20.20
C GLY A 115 9.00 -4.23 19.73
N THR A 116 8.86 -5.22 20.61
CA THR A 116 8.23 -6.51 20.28
C THR A 116 6.75 -6.42 19.88
N SER A 117 6.06 -5.30 20.12
CA SER A 117 4.67 -5.11 19.67
C SER A 117 4.53 -5.21 18.16
N THR A 118 5.63 -5.01 17.42
CA THR A 118 5.65 -5.16 15.95
C THR A 118 5.26 -6.56 15.46
N ILE A 119 5.40 -7.63 16.27
CA ILE A 119 5.00 -8.99 15.90
C ILE A 119 3.50 -9.13 15.60
N GLN A 120 2.68 -8.22 16.13
CA GLN A 120 1.24 -8.20 15.88
C GLN A 120 0.87 -7.58 14.53
N SER A 121 1.82 -6.94 13.84
CA SER A 121 1.58 -6.35 12.53
C SER A 121 1.63 -7.40 11.42
N ARG A 122 0.55 -7.51 10.65
CA ARG A 122 0.48 -8.33 9.44
C ARG A 122 0.54 -7.46 8.17
N ALA A 123 1.32 -6.39 8.22
CA ALA A 123 1.60 -5.57 7.04
C ALA A 123 2.22 -6.44 5.94
N GLU A 124 1.66 -6.37 4.74
CA GLU A 124 2.03 -7.18 3.57
C GLU A 124 2.01 -6.34 2.30
N ALA A 125 2.66 -6.83 1.26
CA ALA A 125 2.53 -6.29 -0.08
C ALA A 125 2.57 -7.41 -1.11
N GLY A 126 2.06 -7.12 -2.30
CA GLY A 126 2.09 -8.06 -3.42
C GLY A 126 1.66 -7.41 -4.72
N ILE A 127 1.71 -8.20 -5.79
CA ILE A 127 1.27 -7.82 -7.13
C ILE A 127 0.02 -8.62 -7.45
N ALA A 128 -0.99 -7.94 -7.96
CA ALA A 128 -2.24 -8.50 -8.46
C ALA A 128 -2.53 -7.93 -9.85
N ASP A 129 -2.46 -8.78 -10.88
CA ASP A 129 -2.79 -8.45 -12.28
C ASP A 129 -2.20 -7.09 -12.77
N GLY A 130 -0.94 -6.83 -12.43
CA GLY A 130 -0.23 -5.62 -12.85
C GLY A 130 -0.35 -4.41 -11.91
N THR A 131 -1.10 -4.55 -10.81
CA THR A 131 -1.25 -3.53 -9.77
C THR A 131 -0.43 -3.91 -8.54
N VAL A 132 0.34 -2.97 -7.98
CA VAL A 132 1.06 -3.18 -6.72
C VAL A 132 0.14 -2.84 -5.56
N ILE A 133 0.05 -3.71 -4.57
CA ILE A 133 -0.80 -3.53 -3.40
C ILE A 133 0.07 -3.50 -2.14
N PHE A 134 -0.11 -2.47 -1.31
CA PHE A 134 0.47 -2.36 0.03
C PHE A 134 -0.65 -2.36 1.07
N MET A 135 -0.50 -3.18 2.10
CA MET A 135 -1.42 -3.28 3.23
C MET A 135 -0.74 -2.81 4.51
N LEU A 136 -1.16 -1.67 5.03
CA LEU A 136 -0.60 -1.03 6.21
C LEU A 136 -1.52 -1.18 7.42
N PRO A 137 -0.97 -1.18 8.65
CA PRO A 137 -1.77 -1.08 9.86
C PRO A 137 -2.60 0.21 9.90
N GLY A 138 -3.65 0.21 10.73
CA GLY A 138 -4.61 1.33 10.79
C GLY A 138 -4.11 2.58 11.52
N SER A 139 -2.98 2.53 12.24
CA SER A 139 -2.47 3.70 12.96
C SER A 139 -1.77 4.69 12.03
N THR A 140 -1.94 5.98 12.29
CA THR A 140 -1.29 7.06 11.51
C THR A 140 0.24 6.97 11.55
N ASN A 141 0.82 6.56 12.68
CA ASN A 141 2.28 6.36 12.79
C ASN A 141 2.78 5.20 11.94
N ALA A 142 2.05 4.08 11.92
CA ALA A 142 2.40 2.95 11.06
C ALA A 142 2.31 3.33 9.57
N CYS A 143 1.30 4.12 9.19
CA CYS A 143 1.19 4.65 7.83
C CYS A 143 2.35 5.58 7.49
N ARG A 144 2.75 6.45 8.43
CA ARG A 144 3.93 7.33 8.24
C ARG A 144 5.19 6.51 8.02
N LEU A 145 5.45 5.53 8.89
CA LEU A 145 6.60 4.63 8.77
C LEU A 145 6.62 3.95 7.38
N GLY A 146 5.52 3.31 7.00
CA GLY A 146 5.41 2.60 5.72
C GLY A 146 5.59 3.50 4.51
N MET A 147 4.95 4.67 4.52
CA MET A 147 5.08 5.64 3.43
C MET A 147 6.50 6.22 3.34
N ASP A 148 7.00 6.82 4.42
CA ASP A 148 8.21 7.62 4.40
C ASP A 148 9.48 6.76 4.29
N GLN A 149 9.49 5.56 4.89
CA GLN A 149 10.68 4.70 4.93
C GLN A 149 10.74 3.63 3.83
N ILE A 150 9.61 3.26 3.23
CA ILE A 150 9.58 2.14 2.29
C ILE A 150 8.86 2.52 0.99
N ILE A 151 7.58 2.86 1.05
CA ILE A 151 6.72 2.91 -0.13
C ILE A 151 7.17 3.99 -1.09
N LEU A 152 7.37 5.23 -0.62
CA LEU A 152 7.72 6.36 -1.49
C LEU A 152 8.99 6.11 -2.29
N SER A 153 10.01 5.48 -1.70
CA SER A 153 11.22 5.13 -2.43
C SER A 153 10.99 4.04 -3.48
N GLN A 154 10.14 3.06 -3.18
CA GLN A 154 9.85 1.95 -4.09
C GLN A 154 8.91 2.31 -5.23
N ILE A 155 8.11 3.37 -5.09
CA ILE A 155 7.27 3.90 -6.16
C ILE A 155 7.88 5.13 -6.87
N ASP A 156 9.12 5.50 -6.56
CA ASP A 156 9.88 6.54 -7.27
C ASP A 156 10.76 5.89 -8.36
N SER A 157 10.51 6.20 -9.61
CA SER A 157 11.29 5.71 -10.77
C SER A 157 12.76 6.12 -10.75
N ARG A 158 13.13 7.11 -9.95
CA ARG A 158 14.50 7.60 -9.78
C ARG A 158 15.28 6.84 -8.70
N HIS A 159 14.58 6.13 -7.80
CA HIS A 159 15.22 5.38 -6.71
C HIS A 159 16.16 4.28 -7.23
N ARG A 160 17.33 4.15 -6.61
CA ARG A 160 18.35 3.18 -6.97
C ARG A 160 18.72 2.30 -5.75
N PRO A 161 19.15 1.05 -5.96
CA PRO A 161 19.50 0.40 -7.24
C PRO A 161 18.31 -0.10 -8.05
N CYS A 162 17.12 -0.30 -7.45
CA CYS A 162 15.90 -0.78 -8.10
C CYS A 162 14.66 -0.21 -7.42
N ASN A 163 13.57 -0.17 -8.16
CA ASN A 163 12.26 0.28 -7.70
C ASN A 163 11.15 -0.50 -8.41
N LEU A 164 9.94 -0.46 -7.88
CA LEU A 164 8.79 -1.18 -8.43
C LEU A 164 8.27 -0.54 -9.73
N VAL A 165 8.47 0.77 -9.93
CA VAL A 165 8.00 1.49 -11.12
C VAL A 165 8.62 0.92 -12.39
N GLU A 166 9.91 0.60 -12.37
CA GLU A 166 10.63 0.00 -13.51
C GLU A 166 10.11 -1.40 -13.86
N LEU A 167 9.45 -2.07 -12.93
CA LEU A 167 8.89 -3.41 -13.12
C LEU A 167 7.45 -3.39 -13.68
N LEU A 168 6.67 -2.32 -13.39
CA LEU A 168 5.25 -2.25 -13.78
C LEU A 168 4.98 -2.53 -15.27
N PRO A 169 5.73 -1.95 -16.23
CA PRO A 169 5.49 -2.26 -17.66
C PRO A 169 5.69 -3.73 -17.99
N ARG A 170 6.66 -4.40 -17.36
CA ARG A 170 6.94 -5.83 -17.58
C ARG A 170 5.88 -6.72 -16.93
N ILE A 171 5.41 -6.35 -15.75
CA ILE A 171 4.38 -7.07 -15.01
C ILE A 171 3.04 -7.05 -15.77
N ARG A 172 2.73 -5.94 -16.47
CA ARG A 172 1.48 -5.76 -17.20
C ARG A 172 1.45 -6.41 -18.60
N HIS A 173 2.61 -6.75 -19.12
CA HIS A 173 2.74 -7.32 -20.48
C HIS A 173 3.06 -8.83 -20.48
N GLU A 174 3.20 -9.44 -19.32
CA GLU A 174 3.36 -10.89 -19.13
C GLU A 174 2.00 -11.55 -18.78
#